data_e7eeaa3f274c96ead4b26d99b6e5ec49
#
_entry.id   e7eeaa3f274c96ead4b26d99b6e5ec49
#
_cell.length_a   1.000
_cell.length_b   1.000
_cell.length_c   1.000
_cell.angle_alpha   90.00
_cell.angle_beta   90.00
_cell.angle_gamma   90.00
#
_symmetry.space_group_name_H-M   'P 1'
#
loop_
_entity.id
_entity.type
_entity.pdbx_description
1 polymer ?
#
loop_
_entity_poly.entity_id
_entity_poly.type
_entity_poly.pdbx_seq_one_letter_code
_entity_poly.pdbx_strand_id
1 'polypeptide(L)'
;MEILGKAGAPCGAVLDSNEVLANDHMRGRGFITDLEHPRRGKYPMPGNPVRMSDSPTQVERAPLLGEHSAEVLGKGLGLSDAEIEQLKTDGVL
;
A
#
# COMPACT_ATOMS: atom_id res chain seq x y z
N MET A 1 -11.16 13.28 27.15
CA MET A 1 -10.97 11.83 26.96
C MET A 1 -10.39 11.18 28.20
N GLU A 2 -9.26 11.65 28.71
CA GLU A 2 -8.55 11.03 29.85
C GLU A 2 -9.39 10.94 31.13
N ILE A 3 -10.12 12.01 31.47
CA ILE A 3 -11.00 12.06 32.64
C ILE A 3 -12.12 11.02 32.54
N LEU A 4 -12.77 10.94 31.38
CA LEU A 4 -13.86 9.96 31.15
C LEU A 4 -13.35 8.52 31.15
N GLY A 5 -12.20 8.28 30.55
CA GLY A 5 -11.56 6.96 30.55
C GLY A 5 -11.16 6.51 31.97
N LYS A 6 -10.61 7.40 32.79
CA LYS A 6 -10.32 7.10 34.20
C LYS A 6 -11.57 6.82 35.04
N ALA A 7 -12.69 7.42 34.66
CA ALA A 7 -13.99 7.17 35.31
C ALA A 7 -14.68 5.89 34.79
N GLY A 8 -14.03 5.12 33.91
CA GLY A 8 -14.59 3.89 33.34
C GLY A 8 -15.66 4.09 32.25
N ALA A 9 -15.83 5.33 31.78
CA ALA A 9 -16.78 5.60 30.71
C ALA A 9 -16.17 5.22 29.34
N PRO A 10 -16.84 4.37 28.53
CA PRO A 10 -16.36 4.07 27.19
C PRO A 10 -16.45 5.33 26.33
N CYS A 11 -15.30 5.80 25.87
CA CYS A 11 -15.22 7.01 25.07
C CYS A 11 -14.11 6.89 24.02
N GLY A 12 -14.32 7.48 22.85
CA GLY A 12 -13.35 7.56 21.76
C GLY A 12 -13.31 8.97 21.15
N ALA A 13 -12.16 9.42 20.70
CA ALA A 13 -12.05 10.65 19.94
C ALA A 13 -12.53 10.45 18.51
N VAL A 14 -13.18 11.44 17.93
CA VAL A 14 -13.36 11.54 16.48
C VAL A 14 -12.09 12.16 15.93
N LEU A 15 -11.37 11.38 15.15
CA LEU A 15 -10.09 11.75 14.56
C LEU A 15 -10.27 12.17 13.09
N ASP A 16 -9.54 13.17 12.66
CA ASP A 16 -9.42 13.48 11.24
C ASP A 16 -8.43 12.50 10.54
N SER A 17 -8.32 12.60 9.21
CA SER A 17 -7.46 11.70 8.44
C SER A 17 -5.99 11.81 8.81
N ASN A 18 -5.48 13.00 9.11
CA ASN A 18 -4.09 13.20 9.50
C ASN A 18 -3.82 12.65 10.90
N GLU A 19 -4.75 12.86 11.83
CA GLU A 19 -4.69 12.31 13.18
C GLU A 19 -4.71 10.78 13.17
N VAL A 20 -5.54 10.16 12.31
CA VAL A 20 -5.56 8.69 12.13
C VAL A 20 -4.22 8.20 11.58
N LEU A 21 -3.69 8.84 10.54
CA LEU A 21 -2.41 8.45 9.92
C LEU A 21 -1.22 8.62 10.88
N ALA A 22 -1.29 9.57 11.81
CA ALA A 22 -0.26 9.82 12.83
C ALA A 22 -0.46 9.01 14.13
N ASN A 23 -1.58 8.29 14.27
CA ASN A 23 -1.95 7.62 15.51
C ASN A 23 -1.04 6.44 15.82
N ASP A 24 -0.29 6.50 16.93
CA ASP A 24 0.67 5.47 17.33
C ASP A 24 0.01 4.10 17.59
N HIS A 25 -1.21 4.07 18.13
CA HIS A 25 -1.93 2.82 18.35
C HIS A 25 -2.29 2.15 17.02
N MET A 26 -2.79 2.91 16.05
CA MET A 26 -3.12 2.39 14.72
C MET A 26 -1.86 1.90 13.98
N ARG A 27 -0.75 2.62 14.10
CA ARG A 27 0.55 2.22 13.56
C ARG A 27 1.09 0.97 14.24
N GLY A 28 1.10 0.92 15.56
CA GLY A 28 1.54 -0.26 16.34
C GLY A 28 0.71 -1.51 16.06
N ARG A 29 -0.56 -1.34 15.71
CA ARG A 29 -1.45 -2.41 15.28
C ARG A 29 -1.29 -2.79 13.79
N GLY A 30 -0.52 -2.04 13.01
CA GLY A 30 -0.36 -2.25 11.58
C GLY A 30 -1.60 -1.88 10.74
N PHE A 31 -2.52 -1.08 11.32
CA PHE A 31 -3.64 -0.50 10.57
C PHE A 31 -3.20 0.66 9.69
N ILE A 32 -2.06 1.27 10.01
CA ILE A 32 -1.37 2.23 9.18
C ILE A 32 0.03 1.69 8.91
N THR A 33 0.39 1.62 7.65
CA THR A 33 1.72 1.20 7.18
C THR A 33 2.31 2.26 6.27
N ASP A 34 3.63 2.35 6.23
CA ASP A 34 4.32 3.27 5.34
C ASP A 34 4.77 2.50 4.09
N LEU A 35 4.44 3.02 2.93
CA LEU A 35 4.87 2.50 1.64
C LEU A 35 5.88 3.44 0.99
N GLU A 36 6.81 2.86 0.25
CA GLU A 36 7.80 3.59 -0.55
C GLU A 36 7.36 3.61 -2.01
N HIS A 37 7.14 4.81 -2.55
CA HIS A 37 6.76 4.96 -3.95
C HIS A 37 7.90 5.63 -4.73
N PRO A 38 8.33 5.09 -5.88
CA PRO A 38 9.52 5.56 -6.62
C PRO A 38 9.49 7.06 -6.99
N ARG A 39 8.29 7.63 -7.19
CA ARG A 39 8.12 9.04 -7.58
C ARG A 39 7.64 9.94 -6.45
N ARG A 40 7.04 9.37 -5.37
CA ARG A 40 6.42 10.14 -4.27
C ARG A 40 7.18 10.02 -2.95
N GLY A 41 8.14 9.08 -2.87
CA GLY A 41 8.82 8.76 -1.64
C GLY A 41 7.91 8.00 -0.66
N LYS A 42 8.24 8.10 0.62
CA LYS A 42 7.53 7.41 1.69
C LYS A 42 6.20 8.11 2.02
N TYR A 43 5.13 7.34 2.11
CA TYR A 43 3.80 7.85 2.47
C TYR A 43 3.01 6.81 3.29
N PRO A 44 2.19 7.25 4.24
CA PRO A 44 1.34 6.36 5.02
C PRO A 44 0.10 5.93 4.23
N MET A 45 -0.27 4.65 4.41
CA MET A 45 -1.50 4.09 3.87
C MET A 45 -2.22 3.21 4.90
N PRO A 46 -3.55 3.05 4.77
CA PRO A 46 -4.24 2.01 5.51
C PRO A 46 -3.66 0.63 5.22
N GLY A 47 -3.32 -0.10 6.27
CA GLY A 47 -2.90 -1.49 6.20
C GLY A 47 -4.08 -2.45 6.15
N ASN A 48 -3.80 -3.76 6.21
CA ASN A 48 -4.85 -4.75 6.30
C ASN A 48 -5.34 -4.88 7.76
N PRO A 49 -6.63 -4.64 8.04
CA PRO A 49 -7.19 -4.78 9.38
C PRO A 49 -7.31 -6.25 9.82
N VAL A 50 -7.36 -7.18 8.88
CA VAL A 50 -7.45 -8.62 9.17
C VAL A 50 -6.05 -9.19 9.31
N ARG A 51 -5.76 -9.76 10.48
CA ARG A 51 -4.48 -10.39 10.79
C ARG A 51 -4.68 -11.88 10.96
N MET A 52 -3.99 -12.66 10.16
CA MET A 52 -3.98 -14.12 10.23
C MET A 52 -2.56 -14.61 10.53
N SER A 53 -2.41 -15.51 11.50
CA SER A 53 -1.11 -16.06 11.90
C SER A 53 -0.42 -16.84 10.79
N ASP A 54 -1.20 -17.65 10.08
CA ASP A 54 -0.68 -18.59 9.08
C ASP A 54 -0.76 -18.04 7.64
N SER A 55 -1.35 -16.86 7.48
CA SER A 55 -1.49 -16.21 6.16
C SER A 55 -1.34 -14.69 6.32
N PRO A 56 -0.16 -14.19 6.71
CA PRO A 56 0.08 -12.77 6.89
C PRO A 56 -0.07 -12.04 5.55
N THR A 57 -0.79 -10.93 5.56
CA THR A 57 -0.93 -10.06 4.39
C THR A 57 0.18 -9.03 4.37
N GLN A 58 0.88 -8.92 3.27
CA GLN A 58 1.80 -7.81 3.00
C GLN A 58 1.07 -6.74 2.20
N VAL A 59 1.24 -5.48 2.61
CA VAL A 59 0.73 -4.33 1.86
C VAL A 59 1.88 -3.73 1.09
N GLU A 60 1.82 -3.84 -0.22
CA GLU A 60 2.85 -3.37 -1.14
C GLU A 60 2.34 -2.18 -1.96
N ARG A 61 3.25 -1.41 -2.51
CA ARG A 61 2.90 -0.31 -3.39
C ARG A 61 2.24 -0.81 -4.68
N ALA A 62 1.40 -0.01 -5.26
CA ALA A 62 0.94 -0.25 -6.63
C ALA A 62 2.11 -0.11 -7.63
N PRO A 63 2.18 -0.94 -8.67
CA PRO A 63 3.17 -0.78 -9.73
C PRO A 63 2.99 0.53 -10.48
N LEU A 64 4.06 1.00 -11.08
CA LEU A 64 3.99 2.11 -12.04
C LEU A 64 3.35 1.65 -13.34
N LEU A 65 2.88 2.62 -14.12
CA LEU A 65 2.33 2.33 -15.46
C LEU A 65 3.38 1.60 -16.31
N GLY A 66 3.01 0.44 -16.82
CA GLY A 66 3.88 -0.38 -17.65
C GLY A 66 5.04 -1.10 -16.93
N GLU A 67 5.14 -1.01 -15.60
CA GLU A 67 6.28 -1.57 -14.83
C GLU A 67 6.48 -3.08 -15.09
N HIS A 68 5.39 -3.82 -15.27
CA HIS A 68 5.43 -5.26 -15.51
C HIS A 68 5.18 -5.66 -16.98
N SER A 69 5.09 -4.71 -17.91
CA SER A 69 4.79 -5.01 -19.32
C SER A 69 5.77 -6.00 -19.92
N ALA A 70 7.08 -5.81 -19.73
CA ALA A 70 8.10 -6.71 -20.26
C ALA A 70 7.99 -8.12 -19.64
N GLU A 71 7.70 -8.22 -18.35
CA GLU A 71 7.51 -9.51 -17.69
C GLU A 71 6.27 -10.26 -18.19
N VAL A 72 5.15 -9.56 -18.26
CA VAL A 72 3.86 -10.16 -18.69
C VAL A 72 3.92 -10.59 -20.16
N LEU A 73 4.44 -9.72 -21.03
CA LEU A 73 4.53 -10.01 -22.46
C LEU A 73 5.61 -11.08 -22.78
N GLY A 74 6.76 -11.00 -22.11
CA GLY A 74 7.84 -11.95 -22.30
C GLY A 74 7.50 -13.32 -21.71
N LYS A 75 7.21 -13.40 -20.40
CA LYS A 75 6.94 -14.67 -19.73
C LYS A 75 5.54 -15.24 -20.03
N GLY A 76 4.54 -14.37 -20.15
CA GLY A 76 3.14 -14.78 -20.35
C GLY A 76 2.79 -15.09 -21.80
N LEU A 77 3.27 -14.29 -22.75
CA LEU A 77 2.96 -14.42 -24.17
C LEU A 77 4.14 -14.88 -25.03
N GLY A 78 5.35 -14.97 -24.46
CA GLY A 78 6.54 -15.46 -25.16
C GLY A 78 7.16 -14.47 -26.15
N LEU A 79 6.84 -13.16 -26.02
CA LEU A 79 7.46 -12.15 -26.86
C LEU A 79 8.94 -11.98 -26.49
N SER A 80 9.77 -11.79 -27.52
CA SER A 80 11.18 -11.43 -27.33
C SER A 80 11.33 -9.97 -26.90
N ASP A 81 12.45 -9.63 -26.29
CA ASP A 81 12.78 -8.26 -25.90
C ASP A 81 12.73 -7.29 -27.10
N ALA A 82 13.13 -7.74 -28.28
CA ALA A 82 13.07 -6.93 -29.50
C ALA A 82 11.64 -6.61 -29.93
N GLU A 83 10.72 -7.57 -29.84
CA GLU A 83 9.30 -7.34 -30.12
C GLU A 83 8.67 -6.38 -29.11
N ILE A 84 9.02 -6.52 -27.82
CA ILE A 84 8.55 -5.60 -26.75
C ILE A 84 9.04 -4.18 -26.99
N GLU A 85 10.30 -3.99 -27.36
CA GLU A 85 10.86 -2.66 -27.70
C GLU A 85 10.21 -2.08 -28.98
N GLN A 86 9.90 -2.91 -29.96
CA GLN A 86 9.14 -2.47 -31.14
C GLN A 86 7.75 -1.95 -30.74
N LEU A 87 7.03 -2.67 -29.88
CA LEU A 87 5.71 -2.24 -29.38
C LEU A 87 5.78 -0.89 -28.62
N LYS A 88 6.84 -0.63 -27.88
CA LYS A 88 7.07 0.67 -27.23
C LYS A 88 7.32 1.77 -28.27
N THR A 89 8.12 1.47 -29.29
CA THR A 89 8.45 2.41 -30.37
C THR A 89 7.19 2.80 -31.16
N ASP A 90 6.30 1.83 -31.36
CA ASP A 90 5.03 2.00 -32.07
C ASP A 90 3.94 2.68 -31.22
N GLY A 91 4.24 2.95 -29.94
CA GLY A 91 3.30 3.61 -29.03
C GLY A 91 2.12 2.72 -28.59
N VAL A 92 2.30 1.41 -28.65
CA VAL A 92 1.31 0.41 -28.18
C VAL A 92 1.46 0.15 -26.70
N LEU A 93 2.66 0.37 -26.15
CA LEU A 93 3.02 0.22 -24.74
C LEU A 93 3.48 1.53 -24.13
#